data_d21946e0445c31851a82e0ab258b9004
#
_entry.id   d21946e0445c31851a82e0ab258b9004
#
_cell.length_a   1.000
_cell.length_b   1.000
_cell.length_c   1.000
_cell.angle_alpha   90.00
_cell.angle_beta   90.00
_cell.angle_gamma   90.00
#
_symmetry.space_group_name_H-M   'P 1'
#
loop_
_entity.id
_entity.type
_entity.pdbx_description
1 polymer ?
#
loop_
_entity_poly.entity_id
_entity_poly.type
_entity_poly.pdbx_seq_one_letter_code
_entity_poly.pdbx_strand_id
1 'polypeptide(L)'
;MSNFVALVVEDDALQREVVSELLRDNGLEVVECSSAEAAELVLASTGNELRALVTDINLAGEMSGVELAAYARQKFPCINIVVVSGKNPPQLPQDTHFFLKPYHPRDLLAAVLN
;
A
#
# COMPACT_ATOMS: atom_id res chain seq x y z
N MET A 1 23.20 0.28 4.48
CA MET A 1 22.09 -0.65 4.75
C MET A 1 20.76 -0.01 4.38
N SER A 2 20.02 -0.63 3.50
CA SER A 2 18.73 -0.08 3.11
C SER A 2 17.67 -0.45 4.15
N ASN A 3 16.85 0.51 4.51
CA ASN A 3 15.72 0.28 5.39
C ASN A 3 14.58 -0.32 4.60
N PHE A 4 13.72 -1.04 5.29
CA PHE A 4 12.48 -1.52 4.69
C PHE A 4 11.51 -0.34 4.64
N VAL A 5 11.23 0.16 3.46
CA VAL A 5 10.37 1.32 3.26
C VAL A 5 9.05 0.89 2.63
N ALA A 6 7.95 1.25 3.27
CA ALA A 6 6.60 0.98 2.79
C ALA A 6 5.91 2.29 2.41
N LEU A 7 5.16 2.24 1.32
CA LEU A 7 4.29 3.35 0.90
C LEU A 7 2.87 3.02 1.34
N VAL A 8 2.27 3.88 2.16
CA VAL A 8 0.90 3.70 2.65
C VAL A 8 0.01 4.74 2.00
N VAL A 9 -1.06 4.29 1.34
CA VAL A 9 -1.98 5.15 0.60
C VAL A 9 -3.39 4.96 1.15
N GLU A 10 -3.92 6.01 1.76
CA GLU A 10 -5.23 6.01 2.40
C GLU A 10 -5.71 7.45 2.50
N ASP A 11 -6.91 7.73 2.00
CA ASP A 11 -7.44 9.09 2.04
C ASP A 11 -7.97 9.49 3.43
N ASP A 12 -8.39 8.52 4.24
CA ASP A 12 -8.80 8.78 5.63
C ASP A 12 -7.56 8.92 6.50
N ALA A 13 -7.38 10.12 7.09
CA ALA A 13 -6.17 10.42 7.86
C ALA A 13 -5.99 9.51 9.06
N LEU A 14 -7.08 9.17 9.76
CA LEU A 14 -7.01 8.32 10.93
C LEU A 14 -6.62 6.88 10.58
N GLN A 15 -7.23 6.33 9.53
CA GLN A 15 -6.90 4.99 9.07
C GLN A 15 -5.46 4.93 8.56
N ARG A 16 -5.02 5.99 7.86
CA ARG A 16 -3.65 6.07 7.36
C ARG A 16 -2.67 6.07 8.53
N GLU A 17 -2.95 6.83 9.57
CA GLU A 17 -2.10 6.91 10.75
C GLU A 17 -2.01 5.56 11.47
N VAL A 18 -3.13 4.86 11.61
CA VAL A 18 -3.14 3.54 12.28
C VAL A 18 -2.24 2.54 11.56
N VAL A 19 -2.34 2.47 10.24
CA VAL A 19 -1.50 1.56 9.46
C VAL A 19 -0.03 1.99 9.53
N SER A 20 0.22 3.27 9.40
CA SER A 20 1.59 3.78 9.43
C SER A 20 2.28 3.53 10.77
N GLU A 21 1.55 3.73 11.87
CA GLU A 21 2.10 3.45 13.21
C GLU A 21 2.38 1.97 13.39
N LEU A 22 1.49 1.10 12.93
CA LEU A 22 1.71 -0.35 13.00
C LEU A 22 3.03 -0.72 12.33
N LEU A 23 3.28 -0.18 11.14
CA LEU A 23 4.48 -0.51 10.39
C LEU A 23 5.73 0.11 11.04
N ARG A 24 5.64 1.36 11.48
CA ARG A 24 6.77 2.03 12.14
C ARG A 24 7.15 1.35 13.46
N ASP A 25 6.15 0.91 14.21
CA ASP A 25 6.39 0.20 15.48
C ASP A 25 7.11 -1.14 15.26
N ASN A 26 7.08 -1.64 14.04
CA ASN A 26 7.75 -2.88 13.67
C ASN A 26 9.00 -2.66 12.82
N GLY A 27 9.56 -1.47 12.89
CA GLY A 27 10.87 -1.18 12.32
C GLY A 27 10.90 -0.73 10.87
N LEU A 28 9.73 -0.50 10.27
CA LEU A 28 9.68 -0.03 8.88
C LEU A 28 9.71 1.49 8.83
N GLU A 29 10.27 2.02 7.75
CA GLU A 29 10.06 3.40 7.38
C GLU A 29 8.79 3.48 6.53
N VAL A 30 8.05 4.56 6.68
CA VAL A 30 6.77 4.72 6.00
C VAL A 30 6.72 6.07 5.29
N VAL A 31 6.32 6.03 4.02
CA VAL A 31 5.95 7.22 3.25
C VAL A 31 4.42 7.18 3.14
N GLU A 32 3.76 8.28 3.48
CA GLU A 32 2.31 8.34 3.49
C GLU A 32 1.79 9.20 2.35
N CYS A 33 0.74 8.74 1.69
CA CYS A 33 0.02 9.51 0.67
C CYS A 33 -1.47 9.42 0.92
N SER A 34 -2.18 10.49 0.58
CA SER A 34 -3.63 10.54 0.75
C SER A 34 -4.41 10.25 -0.54
N SER A 35 -3.72 10.07 -1.65
CA SER A 35 -4.35 9.76 -2.94
C SER A 35 -3.45 8.85 -3.76
N ALA A 36 -4.07 8.15 -4.73
CA ALA A 36 -3.32 7.32 -5.65
C ALA A 36 -2.44 8.16 -6.57
N GLU A 37 -2.90 9.35 -6.95
CA GLU A 37 -2.12 10.25 -7.80
C GLU A 37 -0.82 10.67 -7.13
N ALA A 38 -0.89 11.03 -5.83
CA ALA A 38 0.31 11.34 -5.06
C ALA A 38 1.24 10.14 -4.95
N ALA A 39 0.67 8.97 -4.71
CA ALA A 39 1.45 7.74 -4.60
C ALA A 39 2.14 7.38 -5.91
N GLU A 40 1.48 7.61 -7.05
CA GLU A 40 2.07 7.37 -8.36
C GLU A 40 3.34 8.21 -8.53
N LEU A 41 3.30 9.46 -8.10
CA LEU A 41 4.48 10.34 -8.17
C LEU A 41 5.62 9.82 -7.30
N VAL A 42 5.31 9.34 -6.10
CA VAL A 42 6.32 8.75 -5.22
C VAL A 42 6.92 7.51 -5.87
N LEU A 43 6.08 6.63 -6.42
CA LEU A 43 6.56 5.43 -7.11
C LEU A 43 7.45 5.79 -8.31
N ALA A 44 7.05 6.78 -9.09
CA ALA A 44 7.82 7.19 -10.26
C ALA A 44 9.22 7.70 -9.90
N SER A 45 9.35 8.36 -8.74
CA SER A 45 10.64 8.93 -8.33
C SER A 45 11.48 7.99 -7.47
N THR A 46 10.85 7.19 -6.59
CA THR A 46 11.59 6.36 -5.61
C THR A 46 11.09 4.93 -5.54
N GLY A 47 10.33 4.46 -6.53
CA GLY A 47 9.72 3.12 -6.48
C GLY A 47 10.72 1.99 -6.29
N ASN A 48 11.92 2.11 -6.83
CA ASN A 48 12.95 1.09 -6.69
C ASN A 48 13.47 0.95 -5.25
N GLU A 49 13.23 1.94 -4.41
CA GLU A 49 13.64 1.93 -3.02
C GLU A 49 12.53 1.41 -2.11
N LEU A 50 11.31 1.30 -2.63
CA LEU A 50 10.16 0.85 -1.86
C LEU A 50 10.08 -0.67 -1.88
N ARG A 51 9.83 -1.26 -0.73
CA ARG A 51 9.70 -2.71 -0.59
C ARG A 51 8.25 -3.15 -0.58
N ALA A 52 7.34 -2.26 -0.17
CA ALA A 52 5.93 -2.60 -0.07
C ALA A 52 5.05 -1.40 -0.40
N LEU A 53 3.87 -1.69 -0.93
CA LEU A 53 2.80 -0.73 -1.15
C LEU A 53 1.57 -1.26 -0.42
N VAL A 54 1.01 -0.46 0.48
CA VAL A 54 -0.26 -0.77 1.15
C VAL A 54 -1.27 0.29 0.72
N THR A 55 -2.34 -0.10 0.06
CA THR A 55 -3.31 0.86 -0.45
C THR A 55 -4.75 0.41 -0.21
N ASP A 56 -5.63 1.36 0.10
CA ASP A 56 -7.06 1.16 0.04
C ASP A 56 -7.48 1.18 -1.43
N ILE A 57 -8.59 0.53 -1.75
CA ILE A 57 -9.15 0.57 -3.10
C ILE A 57 -9.88 1.88 -3.36
N ASN A 58 -10.71 2.30 -2.42
CA ASN A 58 -11.53 3.50 -2.58
C ASN A 58 -10.77 4.71 -2.06
N LEU A 59 -10.23 5.47 -2.98
CA LEU A 59 -9.43 6.66 -2.68
C LEU A 59 -10.10 7.89 -3.28
N ALA A 60 -9.84 9.04 -2.66
CA ALA A 60 -10.25 10.32 -3.23
C ALA A 60 -9.47 10.56 -4.53
N GLY A 61 -10.11 11.26 -5.47
CA GLY A 61 -9.49 11.53 -6.77
C GLY A 61 -10.02 10.59 -7.83
N GLU A 62 -9.36 10.56 -8.97
CA GLU A 62 -9.82 9.80 -10.13
C GLU A 62 -9.20 8.40 -10.20
N MET A 63 -8.03 8.21 -9.59
CA MET A 63 -7.33 6.93 -9.62
C MET A 63 -7.69 6.09 -8.41
N SER A 64 -8.04 4.84 -8.64
CA SER A 64 -8.35 3.90 -7.56
C SER A 64 -7.09 3.19 -7.06
N GLY A 65 -7.22 2.51 -5.90
CA GLY A 65 -6.14 1.68 -5.39
C GLY A 65 -5.84 0.49 -6.28
N VAL A 66 -6.83 -0.02 -7.02
CA VAL A 66 -6.62 -1.12 -7.97
C VAL A 66 -5.75 -0.65 -9.14
N GLU A 67 -6.04 0.53 -9.67
CA GLU A 67 -5.25 1.11 -10.74
C GLU A 67 -3.81 1.39 -10.29
N LEU A 68 -3.66 1.88 -9.05
CA LEU A 68 -2.35 2.12 -8.47
C LEU A 68 -1.57 0.81 -8.31
N ALA A 69 -2.22 -0.24 -7.82
CA ALA A 69 -1.60 -1.54 -7.66
C ALA A 69 -1.14 -2.11 -9.02
N ALA A 70 -1.97 -1.95 -10.05
CA ALA A 70 -1.63 -2.39 -11.40
C ALA A 70 -0.40 -1.65 -11.93
N TYR A 71 -0.36 -0.34 -11.74
CA TYR A 71 0.79 0.48 -12.11
C TYR A 71 2.06 0.00 -11.40
N ALA A 72 1.97 -0.19 -10.08
CA ALA A 72 3.12 -0.60 -9.29
C ALA A 72 3.63 -1.98 -9.71
N ARG A 73 2.73 -2.92 -9.96
CA ARG A 73 3.12 -4.27 -10.37
C ARG A 73 3.81 -4.26 -11.73
N GLN A 74 3.34 -3.44 -12.66
CA GLN A 74 3.93 -3.34 -13.98
C GLN A 74 5.32 -2.71 -13.94
N LYS A 75 5.49 -1.64 -13.16
CA LYS A 75 6.73 -0.88 -13.14
C LYS A 75 7.77 -1.43 -12.17
N PHE A 76 7.33 -2.07 -11.09
CA PHE A 76 8.21 -2.55 -10.01
C PHE A 76 7.85 -3.99 -9.68
N PRO A 77 8.30 -4.97 -10.50
CA PRO A 77 7.85 -6.36 -10.36
C PRO A 77 8.13 -7.00 -8.99
N CYS A 78 9.10 -6.49 -8.27
CA CYS A 78 9.49 -7.07 -6.98
C CYS A 78 8.83 -6.41 -5.78
N ILE A 79 8.02 -5.35 -5.98
CA ILE A 79 7.37 -4.68 -4.85
C ILE A 79 6.27 -5.58 -4.28
N ASN A 80 6.17 -5.59 -2.96
CA ASN A 80 5.13 -6.34 -2.28
C ASN A 80 3.88 -5.48 -2.18
N ILE A 81 2.76 -5.94 -2.74
CA ILE A 81 1.53 -5.14 -2.82
C ILE A 81 0.46 -5.73 -1.91
N VAL A 82 -0.08 -4.88 -1.04
CA VAL A 82 -1.17 -5.22 -0.14
C VAL A 82 -2.31 -4.23 -0.38
N VAL A 83 -3.48 -4.77 -0.72
CA VAL A 83 -4.67 -3.97 -1.00
C VAL A 83 -5.71 -4.26 0.07
N VAL A 84 -6.33 -3.22 0.61
CA VAL A 84 -7.37 -3.36 1.63
C VAL A 84 -8.65 -2.67 1.15
N SER A 85 -9.81 -3.19 1.56
CA SER A 85 -11.08 -2.62 1.19
C SER A 85 -12.19 -3.11 2.12
N GLY A 86 -13.24 -2.30 2.24
CA GLY A 86 -14.47 -2.72 2.94
C GLY A 86 -15.37 -3.61 2.11
N LYS A 87 -15.05 -3.83 0.84
CA LYS A 87 -15.81 -4.65 -0.09
C LYS A 87 -14.90 -5.59 -0.84
N ASN A 88 -15.47 -6.67 -1.38
CA ASN A 88 -14.71 -7.57 -2.23
C ASN A 88 -14.19 -6.80 -3.45
N PRO A 89 -12.93 -7.01 -3.84
CA PRO A 89 -12.33 -6.25 -4.92
C PRO A 89 -12.77 -6.77 -6.27
N PRO A 90 -12.66 -5.95 -7.32
CA PRO A 90 -12.62 -6.46 -8.67
C PRO A 90 -11.32 -7.22 -8.86
N GLN A 91 -11.02 -7.62 -10.07
CA GLN A 91 -9.79 -8.34 -10.37
C GLN A 91 -8.56 -7.52 -9.97
N LEU A 92 -7.65 -8.13 -9.20
CA LEU A 92 -6.42 -7.51 -8.77
C LEU A 92 -5.22 -8.00 -9.58
N PRO A 93 -4.12 -7.25 -9.64
CA PRO A 93 -2.89 -7.71 -10.27
C PRO A 93 -2.37 -8.99 -9.63
N GLN A 94 -1.52 -9.73 -10.36
CA GLN A 94 -0.87 -10.92 -9.85
C GLN A 94 -0.08 -10.64 -8.58
N ASP A 95 -0.04 -11.65 -7.70
CA ASP A 95 0.78 -11.63 -6.49
C ASP A 95 0.46 -10.46 -5.56
N THR A 96 -0.81 -10.06 -5.53
CA THR A 96 -1.29 -9.01 -4.66
C THR A 96 -2.02 -9.64 -3.48
N HIS A 97 -1.64 -9.23 -2.26
CA HIS A 97 -2.38 -9.62 -1.04
C HIS A 97 -3.61 -8.75 -0.90
N PHE A 98 -4.71 -9.35 -0.49
CA PHE A 98 -5.94 -8.60 -0.25
C PHE A 98 -6.49 -8.90 1.14
N PHE A 99 -6.89 -7.84 1.86
CA PHE A 99 -7.58 -7.98 3.15
C PHE A 99 -8.89 -7.20 3.14
N LEU A 100 -9.95 -7.88 3.52
CA LEU A 100 -11.26 -7.26 3.71
C LEU A 100 -11.30 -6.60 5.09
N LYS A 101 -11.76 -5.36 5.15
CA LYS A 101 -11.90 -4.64 6.43
C LYS A 101 -13.12 -5.15 7.17
N PRO A 102 -13.09 -5.30 8.50
CA PRO A 102 -11.90 -5.13 9.34
C PRO A 102 -10.97 -6.34 9.26
N TYR A 103 -9.68 -6.10 9.19
CA TYR A 103 -8.68 -7.15 9.16
C TYR A 103 -7.87 -7.15 10.45
N HIS A 104 -7.17 -8.24 10.73
CA HIS A 104 -6.30 -8.31 11.89
C HIS A 104 -4.97 -7.63 11.56
N PRO A 105 -4.50 -6.68 12.39
CA PRO A 105 -3.23 -5.97 12.12
C PRO A 105 -2.04 -6.89 11.89
N ARG A 106 -1.98 -8.01 12.62
CA ARG A 106 -0.91 -9.00 12.48
C ARG A 106 -0.87 -9.58 11.06
N ASP A 107 -2.03 -9.82 10.46
CA ASP A 107 -2.11 -10.38 9.13
C ASP A 107 -1.60 -9.38 8.08
N LEU A 108 -1.95 -8.13 8.25
CA LEU A 108 -1.46 -7.06 7.38
C LEU A 108 0.06 -6.95 7.47
N LEU A 109 0.59 -6.91 8.68
CA LEU A 109 2.03 -6.79 8.90
C LEU A 109 2.77 -7.98 8.28
N ALA A 110 2.26 -9.20 8.46
CA ALA A 110 2.88 -10.39 7.88
C ALA A 110 2.94 -10.30 6.35
N ALA A 111 1.86 -9.81 5.72
CA ALA A 111 1.82 -9.66 4.27
C ALA A 111 2.80 -8.60 3.79
N VAL A 112 2.94 -7.50 4.52
CA VAL A 112 3.88 -6.42 4.17
C VAL A 112 5.31 -6.91 4.24
N LEU A 113 5.64 -7.70 5.25
CA LEU A 113 7.00 -8.18 5.48
C LEU A 113 7.37 -9.40 4.63
N ASN A 114 6.41 -10.02 4.03
CA ASN A 114 6.61 -11.27 3.27
C ASN A 114 7.44 -11.03 1.97
#